data_24791ac0a5132d649dd9cc30c6ce2177
#
_entry.id   24791ac0a5132d649dd9cc30c6ce2177
#
_cell.length_a   1.000
_cell.length_b   1.000
_cell.length_c   1.000
_cell.angle_alpha   90.00
_cell.angle_beta   90.00
_cell.angle_gamma   90.00
#
_symmetry.space_group_name_H-M   'P 1'
#
loop_
_entity.id
_entity.type
_entity.pdbx_description
1 polymer ?
#
loop_
_entity_poly.entity_id
_entity_poly.type
_entity_poly.pdbx_seq_one_letter_code
_entity_poly.pdbx_strand_id
1 'polypeptide(L)'
;MIGEVRNIRVPYYDKVKKAMGFKVRPAIIIANADADDYVVIPVSKVSDPSKIDPVYDVPVDPAQYPMLGLTVKSYIRTHKQTVVHTTLISKCLGDIKVNYEELFLEVLEKREDFSKSITEQAIR
;
A
#
# COMPACT_ATOMS: atom_id res chain seq x y z
N MET A 1 -0.44 -10.23 -11.44
CA MET A 1 -0.78 -9.12 -10.53
C MET A 1 0.31 -8.76 -9.53
N ILE A 2 1.10 -9.71 -9.09
CA ILE A 2 2.15 -9.42 -8.10
C ILE A 2 3.14 -8.38 -8.63
N GLY A 3 3.35 -7.32 -7.86
CA GLY A 3 4.18 -6.17 -8.25
C GLY A 3 3.42 -5.04 -8.92
N GLU A 4 2.16 -5.26 -9.29
CA GLU A 4 1.36 -4.21 -9.89
C GLU A 4 0.85 -3.23 -8.84
N VAL A 5 0.80 -1.95 -9.25
CA VAL A 5 0.12 -0.90 -8.50
C VAL A 5 -1.31 -0.83 -9.02
N ARG A 6 -2.27 -1.10 -8.18
CA ARG A 6 -3.69 -1.15 -8.53
C ARG A 6 -4.51 -0.24 -7.65
N ASN A 7 -5.56 0.33 -8.22
CA ASN A 7 -6.58 0.95 -7.39
C ASN A 7 -7.35 -0.12 -6.64
N ILE A 8 -7.58 0.11 -5.36
CA ILE A 8 -8.42 -0.73 -4.51
C ILE A 8 -9.53 0.11 -3.88
N ARG A 9 -10.68 -0.54 -3.62
CA ARG A 9 -11.77 0.08 -2.89
C ARG A 9 -11.58 -0.20 -1.40
N VAL A 10 -11.50 0.88 -0.61
CA VAL A 10 -11.31 0.80 0.84
C VAL A 10 -12.57 1.35 1.53
N PRO A 11 -13.21 0.57 2.42
CA PRO A 11 -14.36 1.08 3.17
C PRO A 11 -13.91 2.10 4.20
N TYR A 12 -14.74 3.11 4.44
CA TYR A 12 -14.53 4.07 5.50
C TYR A 12 -15.88 4.54 6.05
N TYR A 13 -15.89 5.02 7.28
CA TYR A 13 -17.10 5.60 7.86
C TYR A 13 -17.11 7.11 7.63
N ASP A 14 -18.14 7.58 6.93
CA ASP A 14 -18.37 9.00 6.68
C ASP A 14 -19.14 9.61 7.85
N LYS A 15 -18.48 10.42 8.65
CA LYS A 15 -19.06 11.05 9.84
C LYS A 15 -20.14 12.07 9.50
N VAL A 16 -20.07 12.69 8.33
CA VAL A 16 -21.04 13.68 7.87
C VAL A 16 -22.34 12.99 7.44
N LYS A 17 -22.23 11.98 6.60
CA LYS A 17 -23.36 11.20 6.10
C LYS A 17 -23.83 10.14 7.10
N LYS A 18 -23.05 9.87 8.15
CA LYS A 18 -23.30 8.83 9.16
C LYS A 18 -23.54 7.46 8.51
N ALA A 19 -22.74 7.12 7.51
CA ALA A 19 -22.86 5.89 6.73
C ALA A 19 -21.50 5.40 6.27
N MET A 20 -21.41 4.12 5.93
CA MET A 20 -20.24 3.55 5.30
C MET A 20 -20.14 4.00 3.84
N GLY A 21 -18.94 4.36 3.41
CA GLY A 21 -18.62 4.68 2.03
C GLY A 21 -17.36 3.95 1.58
N PHE A 22 -16.97 4.17 0.33
CA PHE A 22 -15.75 3.60 -0.22
C PHE A 22 -14.87 4.71 -0.80
N LYS A 23 -13.57 4.58 -0.56
CA LYS A 23 -12.54 5.39 -1.22
C LYS A 23 -11.77 4.51 -2.17
N VAL A 24 -11.31 5.06 -3.28
CA VAL A 24 -10.39 4.40 -4.19
C VAL A 24 -8.98 4.86 -3.84
N ARG A 25 -8.09 3.91 -3.59
CA ARG A 25 -6.71 4.20 -3.23
C ARG A 25 -5.75 3.27 -3.97
N PRO A 26 -4.55 3.75 -4.34
CA PRO A 26 -3.54 2.87 -4.89
C PRO A 26 -3.03 1.90 -3.82
N ALA A 27 -2.66 0.69 -4.26
CA ALA A 27 -1.98 -0.29 -3.44
C ALA A 27 -1.08 -1.16 -4.29
N ILE A 28 -0.05 -1.71 -3.68
CA ILE A 28 0.89 -2.63 -4.34
C ILE A 28 0.46 -4.05 -3.99
N ILE A 29 0.22 -4.87 -5.01
CA ILE A 29 -0.10 -6.28 -4.84
C ILE A 29 1.21 -7.04 -4.59
N ILE A 30 1.35 -7.70 -3.46
CA ILE A 30 2.59 -8.39 -3.11
C ILE A 30 2.48 -9.91 -3.04
N ALA A 31 1.28 -10.44 -2.83
CA ALA A 31 1.10 -11.88 -2.75
C ALA A 31 -0.35 -12.27 -2.96
N ASN A 32 -0.58 -13.53 -3.31
CA ASN A 32 -1.87 -14.16 -3.19
C ASN A 32 -1.98 -14.70 -1.76
N ALA A 33 -3.04 -14.34 -1.05
CA ALA A 33 -3.22 -14.75 0.34
C ALA A 33 -4.00 -16.04 0.45
N ASP A 34 -5.07 -16.15 -0.32
CA ASP A 34 -5.97 -17.29 -0.36
C ASP A 34 -6.67 -17.23 -1.72
N ALA A 35 -7.60 -18.13 -2.03
CA ALA A 35 -8.21 -18.32 -3.34
C ALA A 35 -8.43 -17.01 -4.13
N ASP A 36 -9.26 -16.09 -3.59
CA ASP A 36 -9.59 -14.83 -4.24
C ASP A 36 -9.08 -13.60 -3.47
N ASP A 37 -8.22 -13.82 -2.49
CA ASP A 37 -7.69 -12.76 -1.64
C ASP A 37 -6.23 -12.47 -1.97
N TYR A 38 -5.87 -11.20 -1.90
CA TYR A 38 -4.51 -10.71 -2.13
C TYR A 38 -4.00 -9.91 -0.96
N VAL A 39 -2.70 -10.06 -0.69
CA VAL A 39 -1.99 -9.22 0.26
C VAL A 39 -1.53 -7.98 -0.47
N VAL A 40 -1.84 -6.82 0.07
CA VAL A 40 -1.50 -5.54 -0.55
C VAL A 40 -0.85 -4.60 0.46
N ILE A 41 -0.02 -3.69 -0.04
CA ILE A 41 0.55 -2.58 0.73
C ILE A 41 -0.07 -1.29 0.21
N PRO A 42 -0.80 -0.54 1.06
CA PRO A 42 -1.44 0.69 0.62
C PRO A 42 -0.45 1.80 0.32
N VAL A 43 -0.81 2.62 -0.65
CA VAL A 43 -0.09 3.84 -1.00
C VAL A 43 -1.01 5.02 -0.71
N SER A 44 -0.57 5.94 0.14
CA SER A 44 -1.41 7.04 0.61
C SER A 44 -0.74 8.38 0.45
N LYS A 45 -1.54 9.37 0.08
CA LYS A 45 -1.17 10.77 0.22
C LYS A 45 -1.30 11.10 1.71
N VAL A 46 -0.20 11.45 2.36
CA VAL A 46 -0.20 11.86 3.75
C VAL A 46 0.01 13.36 3.80
N SER A 47 -1.04 14.10 4.12
CA SER A 47 -1.00 15.57 4.18
C SER A 47 -0.51 16.11 5.52
N ASP A 48 -0.65 15.33 6.59
CA ASP A 48 -0.19 15.69 7.93
C ASP A 48 1.16 15.01 8.20
N PRO A 49 2.27 15.78 8.28
CA PRO A 49 3.60 15.20 8.52
C PRO A 49 3.71 14.37 9.80
N SER A 50 2.90 14.66 10.81
CA SER A 50 2.92 13.91 12.08
C SER A 50 2.43 12.47 11.92
N LYS A 51 1.73 12.16 10.81
CA LYS A 51 1.21 10.83 10.51
C LYS A 51 2.13 10.00 9.63
N ILE A 52 3.26 10.55 9.22
CA ILE A 52 4.28 9.82 8.46
C ILE A 52 5.14 9.02 9.42
N ASP A 53 5.26 7.73 9.17
CA ASP A 53 6.18 6.87 9.92
C ASP A 53 7.59 7.01 9.33
N PRO A 54 8.57 7.50 10.11
CA PRO A 54 9.91 7.75 9.59
C PRO A 54 10.70 6.47 9.28
N VAL A 55 10.27 5.33 9.79
CA VAL A 55 10.95 4.04 9.58
C VAL A 55 10.32 3.26 8.44
N TYR A 56 9.00 3.19 8.39
CA TYR A 56 8.29 2.27 7.49
C TYR A 56 7.64 2.91 6.28
N ASP A 57 7.34 4.21 6.30
CA ASP A 57 6.78 4.89 5.13
C ASP A 57 7.88 5.20 4.11
N VAL A 58 7.65 4.78 2.86
CA VAL A 58 8.58 5.04 1.76
C VAL A 58 8.00 6.13 0.87
N PRO A 59 8.65 7.31 0.79
CA PRO A 59 8.16 8.39 -0.05
C PRO A 59 8.35 8.06 -1.53
N VAL A 60 7.33 8.35 -2.33
CA VAL A 60 7.37 8.20 -3.78
C VAL A 60 6.81 9.45 -4.44
N ASP A 61 7.61 10.05 -5.31
CA ASP A 61 7.25 11.23 -6.08
C ASP A 61 6.98 10.81 -7.53
N PRO A 62 5.83 11.18 -8.12
CA PRO A 62 5.54 10.87 -9.52
C PRO A 62 6.59 11.36 -10.50
N ALA A 63 7.28 12.45 -10.18
CA ALA A 63 8.36 12.98 -11.02
C ALA A 63 9.58 12.03 -11.04
N GLN A 64 9.85 11.35 -9.94
CA GLN A 64 10.95 10.40 -9.81
C GLN A 64 10.54 8.99 -10.28
N TYR A 65 9.29 8.61 -10.06
CA TYR A 65 8.76 7.27 -10.37
C TYR A 65 7.51 7.37 -11.26
N PRO A 66 7.63 7.89 -12.49
CA PRO A 66 6.46 8.13 -13.35
C PRO A 66 5.69 6.85 -13.73
N MET A 67 6.35 5.70 -13.76
CA MET A 67 5.73 4.44 -14.16
C MET A 67 5.00 3.71 -13.03
N LEU A 68 4.87 4.32 -11.85
CA LEU A 68 3.97 3.81 -10.81
C LEU A 68 2.52 4.24 -11.06
N GLY A 69 2.30 5.21 -11.94
CA GLY A 69 0.96 5.68 -12.27
C GLY A 69 0.31 6.54 -11.19
N LEU A 70 1.09 7.07 -10.25
CA LEU A 70 0.60 7.96 -9.21
C LEU A 70 0.51 9.39 -9.74
N THR A 71 -0.45 10.15 -9.25
CA THR A 71 -0.68 11.54 -9.68
C THR A 71 -0.14 12.57 -8.71
N VAL A 72 0.09 12.20 -7.46
CA VAL A 72 0.57 13.07 -6.40
C VAL A 72 1.65 12.37 -5.59
N LYS A 73 2.49 13.17 -4.94
CA LYS A 73 3.48 12.65 -4.00
C LYS A 73 2.79 11.85 -2.90
N SER A 74 3.26 10.64 -2.68
CA SER A 74 2.60 9.67 -1.82
C SER A 74 3.63 8.89 -1.00
N TYR A 75 3.13 8.06 -0.09
CA TYR A 75 3.95 7.18 0.74
C TYR A 75 3.47 5.74 0.61
N ILE A 76 4.40 4.83 0.36
CA ILE A 76 4.14 3.39 0.40
C ILE A 76 4.20 3.00 1.87
N ARG A 77 3.08 2.55 2.44
CA ARG A 77 2.93 2.32 3.87
C ARG A 77 3.22 0.87 4.24
N THR A 78 4.50 0.54 4.35
CA THR A 78 4.96 -0.85 4.51
C THR A 78 4.50 -1.51 5.82
N HIS A 79 4.10 -0.73 6.81
CA HIS A 79 3.58 -1.20 8.10
C HIS A 79 2.05 -1.36 8.11
N LYS A 80 1.40 -1.12 6.99
CA LYS A 80 -0.07 -1.18 6.88
C LYS A 80 -0.56 -2.23 5.89
N GLN A 81 0.20 -3.29 5.73
CA GLN A 81 -0.21 -4.43 4.94
C GLN A 81 -1.61 -4.90 5.31
N THR A 82 -2.41 -5.20 4.31
CA THR A 82 -3.76 -5.73 4.51
C THR A 82 -4.11 -6.76 3.45
N VAL A 83 -5.22 -7.46 3.66
CA VAL A 83 -5.75 -8.44 2.71
C VAL A 83 -7.03 -7.88 2.09
N VAL A 84 -7.13 -7.97 0.77
CA VAL A 84 -8.31 -7.52 0.03
C VAL A 84 -8.82 -8.61 -0.90
N HIS A 85 -10.13 -8.70 -1.04
CA HIS A 85 -10.75 -9.60 -2.00
C HIS A 85 -10.55 -9.06 -3.43
N THR A 86 -10.40 -9.96 -4.40
CA THR A 86 -10.17 -9.59 -5.80
C THR A 86 -11.23 -8.65 -6.38
N THR A 87 -12.47 -8.73 -5.91
CA THR A 87 -13.55 -7.84 -6.35
C THR A 87 -13.33 -6.37 -5.98
N LEU A 88 -12.46 -6.10 -5.01
CA LEU A 88 -12.12 -4.74 -4.58
C LEU A 88 -10.91 -4.17 -5.33
N ILE A 89 -10.27 -4.98 -6.16
CA ILE A 89 -9.11 -4.59 -6.96
C ILE A 89 -9.60 -4.19 -8.35
N SER A 90 -9.20 -3.00 -8.80
CA SER A 90 -9.64 -2.49 -10.09
C SER A 90 -8.46 -2.13 -10.99
N LYS A 91 -8.41 -0.92 -11.51
CA LYS A 91 -7.49 -0.47 -12.55
C LYS A 91 -6.02 -0.65 -12.17
N CYS A 92 -5.22 -1.21 -13.08
CA CYS A 92 -3.77 -1.23 -12.98
C CYS A 92 -3.20 0.14 -13.35
N LEU A 93 -2.41 0.72 -12.45
CA LEU A 93 -1.78 2.02 -12.64
C LEU A 93 -0.35 1.90 -13.16
N GLY A 94 0.34 0.84 -12.77
CA GLY A 94 1.74 0.60 -13.11
C GLY A 94 2.26 -0.68 -12.49
N ASP A 95 3.57 -0.88 -12.57
CA ASP A 95 4.23 -2.07 -12.03
C ASP A 95 5.56 -1.67 -11.38
N ILE A 96 5.63 -1.78 -10.06
CA ILE A 96 6.83 -1.46 -9.31
C ILE A 96 7.91 -2.54 -9.45
N LYS A 97 7.50 -3.80 -9.54
CA LYS A 97 8.43 -4.93 -9.63
C LYS A 97 9.22 -4.91 -10.93
N VAL A 98 8.55 -4.64 -12.05
CA VAL A 98 9.15 -4.60 -13.37
C VAL A 98 9.95 -3.32 -13.59
N ASN A 99 9.41 -2.18 -13.20
CA ASN A 99 9.98 -0.88 -13.54
C ASN A 99 10.95 -0.33 -12.49
N TYR A 100 10.80 -0.71 -11.23
CA TYR A 100 11.61 -0.17 -10.11
C TYR A 100 11.96 -1.28 -9.12
N GLU A 101 12.74 -2.24 -9.56
CA GLU A 101 13.06 -3.44 -8.76
C GLU A 101 13.69 -3.09 -7.40
N GLU A 102 14.64 -2.15 -7.38
CA GLU A 102 15.30 -1.75 -6.14
C GLU A 102 14.32 -1.14 -5.14
N LEU A 103 13.39 -0.30 -5.61
CA LEU A 103 12.35 0.28 -4.78
C LEU A 103 11.42 -0.82 -4.24
N PHE A 104 11.07 -1.78 -5.08
CA PHE A 104 10.23 -2.91 -4.67
C PHE A 104 10.90 -3.74 -3.57
N LEU A 105 12.20 -4.02 -3.72
CA LEU A 105 12.96 -4.76 -2.71
C LEU A 105 13.05 -3.99 -1.39
N GLU A 106 13.24 -2.67 -1.44
CA GLU A 106 13.21 -1.82 -0.23
C GLU A 106 11.86 -1.91 0.49
N VAL A 107 10.77 -1.86 -0.26
CA VAL A 107 9.41 -1.98 0.29
C VAL A 107 9.23 -3.32 0.98
N LEU A 108 9.65 -4.42 0.34
CA LEU A 108 9.52 -5.76 0.91
C LEU A 108 10.38 -5.94 2.15
N GLU A 109 11.59 -5.38 2.16
CA GLU A 109 12.49 -5.41 3.31
C GLU A 109 11.88 -4.69 4.52
N LYS A 110 11.36 -3.48 4.32
CA LYS A 110 10.71 -2.72 5.39
C LYS A 110 9.46 -3.42 5.91
N ARG A 111 8.68 -4.03 5.04
CA ARG A 111 7.53 -4.84 5.43
C ARG A 111 7.95 -6.01 6.33
N GLU A 112 9.03 -6.69 5.98
CA GLU A 112 9.55 -7.79 6.77
C GLU A 112 10.07 -7.32 8.13
N ASP A 113 10.77 -6.20 8.18
CA ASP A 113 11.25 -5.59 9.42
C ASP A 113 10.09 -5.27 10.36
N PHE A 114 8.99 -4.76 9.83
CA PHE A 114 7.79 -4.51 10.62
C PHE A 114 7.18 -5.81 11.15
N SER A 115 7.12 -6.86 10.34
CA SER A 115 6.61 -8.18 10.76
C SER A 115 7.45 -8.75 11.90
N LYS A 116 8.76 -8.60 11.84
CA LYS A 116 9.68 -9.00 12.95
C LYS A 116 9.39 -8.19 14.22
N SER A 117 9.15 -6.89 14.10
CA SER A 117 8.83 -6.05 15.24
C SER A 117 7.52 -6.45 15.92
N ILE A 118 6.53 -6.90 15.15
CA ILE A 118 5.26 -7.42 15.68
C ILE A 118 5.53 -8.66 16.53
N THR A 119 6.32 -9.61 15.99
CA THR A 119 6.68 -10.83 16.70
C THR A 119 7.40 -10.52 18.01
N GLU A 120 8.37 -9.61 17.97
CA GLU A 120 9.12 -9.19 19.15
C GLU A 120 8.22 -8.58 20.21
N GLN A 121 7.26 -7.77 19.83
CA GLN A 121 6.29 -7.19 20.75
C GLN A 121 5.36 -8.27 21.34
N ALA A 122 4.93 -9.21 20.52
CA ALA A 122 3.96 -10.23 20.92
C ALA A 122 4.53 -11.23 21.94
N ILE A 123 5.82 -11.51 21.89
CA ILE A 123 6.46 -12.49 22.78
C ILE A 123 7.06 -11.89 24.05
N ARG A 124 7.01 -10.60 24.24
CA ARG A 124 7.49 -9.91 25.45
C ARG A 124 6.61 -10.17 26.67
#